data_56b2533b07d846f82728da52a68889d0
#
_entry.id   56b2533b07d846f82728da52a68889d0
#
_cell.length_a   1.000
_cell.length_b   1.000
_cell.length_c   1.000
_cell.angle_alpha   90.00
_cell.angle_beta   90.00
_cell.angle_gamma   90.00
#
_symmetry.space_group_name_H-M   'P 1'
#
loop_
_entity.id
_entity.type
_entity.pdbx_description
1 polymer ?
#
loop_
_entity_poly.entity_id
_entity_poly.type
_entity_poly.pdbx_seq_one_letter_code
_entity_poly.pdbx_strand_id
1 'polypeptide(L)'
;MKVTDIAAVADYAHAQNPDCIVIVDNTFATPLLVQPLKLGADVVVHSATKYLNGHGDVVAGFSVARKEIMDQIRMVRLKDITGAMLGPQEAFLILRGLKTLKVRMDAVCANTQKVVDFLAGSKYVQKVFYPSLETHPDHAVAVREMTRFCGVVSFEMGSFEEAKKVLNHVHLCALAVSLGDCETLIQHPASMTHSMCTKEEIEAAGYSDRLIRLAVGLEDPDDIIADLQQAFEAAQNLTDPVKKQVCDREPVFYFLICSCRHRVRPQWTLHPQTRRTGSGFQRRSYMR
;
A
#
# COMPACT_ATOMS: atom_id res chain seq x y z
N MET A 1 -4.09 -9.69 -8.43
CA MET A 1 -2.80 -9.13 -8.91
C MET A 1 -2.56 -9.64 -10.33
N LYS A 2 -1.98 -8.82 -11.21
CA LYS A 2 -1.53 -9.24 -12.56
C LYS A 2 -0.01 -9.11 -12.60
N VAL A 3 0.64 -10.00 -13.36
CA VAL A 3 2.08 -9.91 -13.64
C VAL A 3 2.24 -9.70 -15.14
N THR A 4 2.92 -8.62 -15.50
CA THR A 4 3.16 -8.27 -16.90
C THR A 4 4.47 -8.90 -17.35
N ASP A 5 4.48 -9.53 -18.53
CA ASP A 5 5.68 -9.99 -19.21
C ASP A 5 6.48 -8.79 -19.71
N ILE A 6 7.43 -8.33 -18.90
CA ILE A 6 8.19 -7.10 -19.17
C ILE A 6 9.04 -7.27 -20.42
N ALA A 7 9.70 -8.42 -20.57
CA ALA A 7 10.56 -8.69 -21.72
C ALA A 7 9.75 -8.67 -23.02
N ALA A 8 8.62 -9.38 -23.06
CA ALA A 8 7.79 -9.42 -24.26
C ALA A 8 7.21 -8.04 -24.63
N VAL A 9 6.80 -7.24 -23.63
CA VAL A 9 6.30 -5.87 -23.87
C VAL A 9 7.42 -4.97 -24.41
N ALA A 10 8.61 -5.04 -23.83
CA ALA A 10 9.75 -4.22 -24.27
C ALA A 10 10.19 -4.59 -25.69
N ASP A 11 10.35 -5.87 -25.97
CA ASP A 11 10.71 -6.37 -27.31
C ASP A 11 9.69 -5.94 -28.36
N TYR A 12 8.40 -6.10 -28.06
CA TYR A 12 7.33 -5.69 -28.97
C TYR A 12 7.34 -4.17 -29.22
N ALA A 13 7.44 -3.37 -28.16
CA ALA A 13 7.41 -1.91 -28.27
C ALA A 13 8.57 -1.38 -29.11
N HIS A 14 9.80 -1.84 -28.85
CA HIS A 14 11.00 -1.43 -29.57
C HIS A 14 11.03 -1.95 -31.00
N ALA A 15 10.44 -3.12 -31.28
CA ALA A 15 10.30 -3.62 -32.65
C ALA A 15 9.33 -2.77 -33.49
N GLN A 16 8.26 -2.22 -32.88
CA GLN A 16 7.33 -1.32 -33.55
C GLN A 16 7.91 0.09 -33.72
N ASN A 17 8.60 0.58 -32.71
CA ASN A 17 9.23 1.91 -32.73
C ASN A 17 10.48 1.90 -31.85
N PRO A 18 11.69 1.96 -32.43
CA PRO A 18 12.94 1.98 -31.67
C PRO A 18 13.09 3.18 -30.70
N ASP A 19 12.34 4.27 -30.94
CA ASP A 19 12.33 5.44 -30.08
C ASP A 19 11.27 5.36 -28.95
N CYS A 20 10.52 4.27 -28.89
CA CYS A 20 9.55 4.05 -27.83
C CYS A 20 10.28 3.88 -26.49
N ILE A 21 9.78 4.59 -25.45
CA ILE A 21 10.32 4.48 -24.10
C ILE A 21 9.39 3.59 -23.27
N VAL A 22 9.89 2.43 -22.86
CA VAL A 22 9.18 1.50 -21.98
C VAL A 22 9.46 1.84 -20.52
N ILE A 23 8.42 2.26 -19.81
CA ILE A 23 8.48 2.64 -18.40
C ILE A 23 7.80 1.57 -17.56
N VAL A 24 8.51 1.05 -16.56
CA VAL A 24 7.98 0.02 -15.64
C VAL A 24 7.90 0.59 -14.23
N ASP A 25 6.70 0.57 -13.64
CA ASP A 25 6.55 0.78 -12.20
C ASP A 25 6.87 -0.52 -11.45
N ASN A 26 8.01 -0.53 -10.75
CA ASN A 26 8.53 -1.69 -10.03
C ASN A 26 8.35 -1.56 -8.51
N THR A 27 7.39 -0.75 -8.06
CA THR A 27 7.15 -0.46 -6.65
C THR A 27 6.92 -1.73 -5.83
N PHE A 28 6.12 -2.68 -6.32
CA PHE A 28 5.73 -3.88 -5.58
C PHE A 28 6.86 -4.90 -5.48
N ALA A 29 7.67 -5.02 -6.54
CA ALA A 29 8.72 -6.01 -6.61
C ALA A 29 10.05 -5.51 -6.01
N THR A 30 10.32 -4.23 -6.02
CA THR A 30 11.64 -3.66 -5.70
C THR A 30 12.75 -4.16 -6.63
N PRO A 31 13.95 -3.58 -6.64
CA PRO A 31 15.04 -4.11 -7.46
C PRO A 31 15.58 -5.47 -6.97
N LEU A 32 15.09 -5.96 -5.81
CA LEU A 32 15.49 -7.27 -5.28
C LEU A 32 14.72 -8.43 -5.89
N LEU A 33 13.46 -8.20 -6.29
CA LEU A 33 12.62 -9.26 -6.86
C LEU A 33 12.60 -9.23 -8.40
N VAL A 34 12.56 -8.03 -8.99
CA VAL A 34 12.57 -7.83 -10.44
C VAL A 34 13.54 -6.73 -10.82
N GLN A 35 14.28 -6.91 -11.92
CA GLN A 35 15.19 -5.91 -12.48
C GLN A 35 14.75 -5.52 -13.90
N PRO A 36 13.76 -4.62 -14.07
CA PRO A 36 13.15 -4.35 -15.38
C PRO A 36 14.11 -3.86 -16.45
N LEU A 37 15.17 -3.10 -16.08
CA LEU A 37 16.19 -2.68 -17.05
C LEU A 37 16.93 -3.85 -17.71
N LYS A 38 17.06 -4.98 -17.02
CA LYS A 38 17.64 -6.21 -17.60
C LYS A 38 16.66 -6.96 -18.49
N LEU A 39 15.38 -6.64 -18.40
CA LEU A 39 14.29 -7.20 -19.19
C LEU A 39 13.90 -6.29 -20.36
N GLY A 40 14.70 -5.27 -20.67
CA GLY A 40 14.48 -4.39 -21.81
C GLY A 40 13.72 -3.08 -21.51
N ALA A 41 13.30 -2.82 -20.29
CA ALA A 41 12.72 -1.52 -19.94
C ALA A 41 13.75 -0.39 -20.04
N ASP A 42 13.32 0.81 -20.43
CA ASP A 42 14.17 2.00 -20.51
C ASP A 42 14.21 2.80 -19.22
N VAL A 43 13.09 2.84 -18.52
CA VAL A 43 12.91 3.58 -17.28
C VAL A 43 12.21 2.70 -16.25
N VAL A 44 12.72 2.69 -15.04
CA VAL A 44 12.06 2.09 -13.88
C VAL A 44 11.64 3.19 -12.92
N VAL A 45 10.39 3.15 -12.49
CA VAL A 45 9.88 4.05 -11.45
C VAL A 45 9.54 3.26 -10.20
N HIS A 46 9.65 3.91 -9.06
CA HIS A 46 9.28 3.38 -7.77
C HIS A 46 8.56 4.44 -6.94
N SER A 47 7.46 4.08 -6.32
CA SER A 47 7.00 4.79 -5.13
C SER A 47 7.95 4.44 -3.98
N ALA A 48 8.86 5.35 -3.65
CA ALA A 48 9.76 5.17 -2.51
C ALA A 48 9.01 5.22 -1.16
N THR A 49 7.81 5.75 -1.15
CA THR A 49 6.83 5.69 -0.05
C THR A 49 6.63 4.26 0.46
N LYS A 50 6.78 3.25 -0.42
CA LYS A 50 6.51 1.84 -0.16
C LYS A 50 7.77 1.14 0.35
N TYR A 51 8.06 -0.06 -0.12
CA TYR A 51 9.17 -0.92 0.33
C TYR A 51 10.54 -0.25 0.38
N LEU A 52 10.87 0.69 -0.54
CA LEU A 52 12.19 1.31 -0.56
C LEU A 52 12.48 2.08 0.73
N ASN A 53 11.54 2.88 1.20
CA ASN A 53 11.58 3.47 2.53
C ASN A 53 11.18 2.45 3.61
N GLY A 54 9.97 1.87 3.48
CA GLY A 54 9.47 0.74 4.26
C GLY A 54 9.14 1.03 5.72
N HIS A 55 8.87 2.31 6.06
CA HIS A 55 8.60 2.74 7.44
C HIS A 55 7.36 3.65 7.55
N GLY A 56 6.59 3.85 6.47
CA GLY A 56 5.35 4.61 6.49
C GLY A 56 5.45 6.12 6.78
N ASP A 57 6.67 6.68 6.80
CA ASP A 57 6.98 8.03 7.28
C ASP A 57 7.42 9.02 6.19
N VAL A 58 7.46 8.60 4.91
CA VAL A 58 7.89 9.43 3.77
C VAL A 58 7.01 9.20 2.56
N VAL A 59 6.68 10.27 1.85
CA VAL A 59 6.07 10.23 0.52
C VAL A 59 7.09 10.69 -0.52
N ALA A 60 7.50 9.77 -1.39
CA ALA A 60 8.53 10.05 -2.40
C ALA A 60 8.46 9.11 -3.60
N GLY A 61 9.11 9.49 -4.69
CA GLY A 61 9.29 8.67 -5.88
C GLY A 61 10.73 8.65 -6.37
N PHE A 62 11.11 7.57 -7.03
CA PHE A 62 12.39 7.44 -7.74
C PHE A 62 12.15 7.04 -9.19
N SER A 63 13.04 7.52 -10.04
CA SER A 63 13.21 7.02 -11.41
C SER A 63 14.66 6.59 -11.64
N VAL A 64 14.85 5.53 -12.38
CA VAL A 64 16.15 4.98 -12.75
C VAL A 64 16.15 4.68 -14.25
N ALA A 65 17.12 5.21 -14.99
CA ALA A 65 17.29 4.97 -16.41
C ALA A 65 18.75 5.23 -16.81
N ARG A 66 19.07 5.05 -18.09
CA ARG A 66 20.35 5.51 -18.65
C ARG A 66 20.49 7.04 -18.51
N LYS A 67 21.73 7.50 -18.51
CA LYS A 67 22.09 8.88 -18.18
C LYS A 67 21.35 9.92 -19.04
N GLU A 68 21.23 9.68 -20.34
CA GLU A 68 20.62 10.60 -21.30
C GLU A 68 19.15 10.86 -20.97
N ILE A 69 18.41 9.82 -20.61
CA ILE A 69 17.00 9.92 -20.18
C ILE A 69 16.93 10.61 -18.81
N MET A 70 17.79 10.23 -17.87
CA MET A 70 17.81 10.83 -16.54
C MET A 70 18.17 12.30 -16.54
N ASP A 71 19.08 12.74 -17.42
CA ASP A 71 19.42 14.16 -17.58
C ASP A 71 18.20 14.97 -18.07
N GLN A 72 17.41 14.44 -19.01
CA GLN A 72 16.16 15.09 -19.45
C GLN A 72 15.12 15.15 -18.32
N ILE A 73 14.93 14.05 -17.60
CA ILE A 73 13.99 14.00 -16.47
C ILE A 73 14.41 15.02 -15.41
N ARG A 74 15.68 15.03 -15.01
CA ARG A 74 16.18 15.85 -13.91
C ARG A 74 16.29 17.33 -14.27
N MET A 75 16.86 17.64 -15.44
CA MET A 75 17.17 19.03 -15.79
C MET A 75 15.98 19.77 -16.39
N VAL A 76 15.18 19.08 -17.20
CA VAL A 76 14.03 19.71 -17.89
C VAL A 76 12.75 19.50 -17.11
N ARG A 77 12.37 18.24 -16.83
CA ARG A 77 11.05 17.94 -16.25
C ARG A 77 10.99 18.29 -14.76
N LEU A 78 11.95 17.86 -14.00
CA LEU A 78 11.95 18.08 -12.55
C LEU A 78 12.35 19.52 -12.21
N LYS A 79 13.50 20.01 -12.71
CA LYS A 79 14.01 21.34 -12.37
C LYS A 79 13.18 22.46 -12.98
N ASP A 80 12.91 22.41 -14.30
CA ASP A 80 12.36 23.57 -15.03
C ASP A 80 10.82 23.55 -15.09
N ILE A 81 10.16 22.38 -14.94
CA ILE A 81 8.70 22.28 -15.06
C ILE A 81 8.02 22.09 -13.70
N THR A 82 8.39 21.05 -12.94
CA THR A 82 7.65 20.71 -11.72
C THR A 82 8.22 21.30 -10.44
N GLY A 83 9.53 21.47 -10.35
CA GLY A 83 10.22 21.88 -9.12
C GLY A 83 10.06 20.90 -7.94
N ALA A 84 9.52 19.73 -8.16
CA ALA A 84 9.15 18.75 -7.13
C ALA A 84 10.40 18.02 -6.59
N MET A 85 11.31 18.75 -5.97
CA MET A 85 12.52 18.20 -5.37
C MET A 85 12.23 17.61 -3.99
N LEU A 86 12.88 16.46 -3.73
CA LEU A 86 12.86 15.82 -2.43
C LEU A 86 13.60 16.67 -1.39
N GLY A 87 13.02 16.87 -0.21
CA GLY A 87 13.68 17.55 0.89
C GLY A 87 14.82 16.72 1.50
N PRO A 88 15.77 17.37 2.19
CA PRO A 88 16.90 16.66 2.80
C PRO A 88 16.49 15.63 3.85
N GLN A 89 15.43 15.90 4.62
CA GLN A 89 14.94 15.01 5.65
C GLN A 89 14.36 13.73 5.04
N GLU A 90 13.53 13.86 4.02
CA GLU A 90 12.94 12.73 3.30
C GLU A 90 14.03 11.90 2.61
N ALA A 91 15.01 12.56 1.99
CA ALA A 91 16.16 11.88 1.39
C ALA A 91 16.97 11.08 2.43
N PHE A 92 17.20 11.65 3.61
CA PHE A 92 17.89 10.97 4.71
C PHE A 92 17.11 9.73 5.18
N LEU A 93 15.81 9.84 5.40
CA LEU A 93 14.97 8.73 5.85
C LEU A 93 14.95 7.60 4.82
N ILE A 94 14.84 7.92 3.54
CA ILE A 94 14.85 6.90 2.48
C ILE A 94 16.22 6.22 2.40
N LEU A 95 17.33 6.97 2.46
CA LEU A 95 18.68 6.37 2.48
C LEU A 95 18.89 5.47 3.69
N ARG A 96 18.30 5.80 4.84
CA ARG A 96 18.27 4.96 6.02
C ARG A 96 17.43 3.70 5.79
N GLY A 97 16.22 3.83 5.25
CA GLY A 97 15.33 2.71 4.94
C GLY A 97 15.94 1.71 3.95
N LEU A 98 16.66 2.20 2.93
CA LEU A 98 17.35 1.34 1.96
C LEU A 98 18.39 0.40 2.59
N LYS A 99 19.00 0.77 3.72
CA LYS A 99 20.00 -0.08 4.40
C LYS A 99 19.40 -1.39 4.91
N THR A 100 18.10 -1.43 5.19
CA THR A 100 17.38 -2.62 5.66
C THR A 100 16.50 -3.25 4.60
N LEU A 101 16.49 -2.73 3.38
CA LEU A 101 15.58 -3.19 2.32
C LEU A 101 15.67 -4.71 2.11
N LYS A 102 16.89 -5.27 2.02
CA LYS A 102 17.07 -6.70 1.78
C LYS A 102 16.48 -7.53 2.91
N VAL A 103 16.80 -7.20 4.16
CA VAL A 103 16.33 -7.95 5.35
C VAL A 103 14.80 -7.88 5.44
N ARG A 104 14.21 -6.71 5.20
CA ARG A 104 12.76 -6.53 5.21
C ARG A 104 12.10 -7.33 4.09
N MET A 105 12.61 -7.26 2.87
CA MET A 105 12.05 -8.02 1.75
C MET A 105 12.19 -9.53 1.93
N ASP A 106 13.29 -10.01 2.51
CA ASP A 106 13.47 -11.42 2.83
C ASP A 106 12.40 -11.91 3.81
N ALA A 107 12.14 -11.15 4.87
CA ALA A 107 11.11 -11.46 5.87
C ALA A 107 9.70 -11.35 5.28
N VAL A 108 9.37 -10.24 4.61
CA VAL A 108 8.06 -10.01 3.99
C VAL A 108 7.71 -11.12 3.00
N CYS A 109 8.64 -11.51 2.12
CA CYS A 109 8.37 -12.57 1.15
C CYS A 109 8.11 -13.92 1.84
N ALA A 110 8.88 -14.25 2.89
CA ALA A 110 8.70 -15.48 3.64
C ALA A 110 7.37 -15.48 4.43
N ASN A 111 7.06 -14.40 5.11
CA ASN A 111 5.80 -14.23 5.84
C ASN A 111 4.60 -14.33 4.90
N THR A 112 4.68 -13.63 3.75
CA THR A 112 3.58 -13.64 2.76
C THR A 112 3.32 -15.04 2.23
N GLN A 113 4.35 -15.84 1.97
CA GLN A 113 4.14 -17.22 1.49
C GLN A 113 3.38 -18.06 2.52
N LYS A 114 3.73 -17.98 3.82
CA LYS A 114 2.99 -18.68 4.88
C LYS A 114 1.52 -18.24 4.96
N VAL A 115 1.28 -16.93 4.87
CA VAL A 115 -0.09 -16.39 4.86
C VAL A 115 -0.87 -16.85 3.63
N VAL A 116 -0.22 -16.90 2.47
CA VAL A 116 -0.84 -17.42 1.22
C VAL A 116 -1.21 -18.89 1.35
N ASP A 117 -0.33 -19.71 1.92
CA ASP A 117 -0.58 -21.14 2.13
C ASP A 117 -1.79 -21.35 3.07
N PHE A 118 -1.88 -20.56 4.13
CA PHE A 118 -3.05 -20.53 5.01
C PHE A 118 -4.33 -20.12 4.27
N LEU A 119 -4.29 -19.02 3.52
CA LEU A 119 -5.45 -18.51 2.79
C LEU A 119 -5.94 -19.51 1.73
N ALA A 120 -5.02 -20.16 1.02
CA ALA A 120 -5.35 -21.16 0.00
C ALA A 120 -5.97 -22.44 0.59
N GLY A 121 -5.62 -22.80 1.82
CA GLY A 121 -6.21 -23.92 2.56
C GLY A 121 -7.47 -23.58 3.36
N SER A 122 -7.84 -22.30 3.45
CA SER A 122 -8.95 -21.85 4.29
C SER A 122 -10.32 -22.10 3.64
N LYS A 123 -11.23 -22.75 4.37
CA LYS A 123 -12.62 -22.95 3.94
C LYS A 123 -13.44 -21.66 3.80
N TYR A 124 -12.96 -20.55 4.34
CA TYR A 124 -13.62 -19.25 4.32
C TYR A 124 -13.29 -18.42 3.07
N VAL A 125 -12.18 -18.75 2.41
CA VAL A 125 -11.66 -18.01 1.25
C VAL A 125 -12.08 -18.71 -0.04
N GLN A 126 -12.72 -17.99 -0.94
CA GLN A 126 -13.19 -18.53 -2.22
C GLN A 126 -12.09 -18.63 -3.26
N LYS A 127 -11.19 -17.64 -3.27
CA LYS A 127 -10.10 -17.57 -4.24
C LYS A 127 -8.95 -16.71 -3.70
N VAL A 128 -7.72 -17.14 -3.98
CA VAL A 128 -6.51 -16.40 -3.68
C VAL A 128 -5.82 -15.99 -4.97
N PHE A 129 -5.40 -14.73 -5.05
CA PHE A 129 -4.66 -14.18 -6.19
C PHE A 129 -3.23 -13.86 -5.74
N TYR A 130 -2.33 -14.78 -6.00
CA TYR A 130 -0.93 -14.60 -5.68
C TYR A 130 -0.04 -15.34 -6.69
N PRO A 131 1.02 -14.71 -7.23
CA PRO A 131 1.77 -15.27 -8.35
C PRO A 131 2.53 -16.57 -8.07
N SER A 132 2.74 -16.94 -6.79
CA SER A 132 3.36 -18.23 -6.45
C SER A 132 2.46 -19.43 -6.70
N LEU A 133 1.15 -19.23 -6.76
CA LEU A 133 0.18 -20.29 -6.97
C LEU A 133 0.15 -20.69 -8.45
N GLU A 134 0.25 -21.98 -8.74
CA GLU A 134 0.15 -22.51 -10.11
C GLU A 134 -1.18 -22.17 -10.80
N THR A 135 -2.22 -21.94 -10.00
CA THR A 135 -3.54 -21.50 -10.48
C THR A 135 -3.59 -20.04 -10.91
N HIS A 136 -2.52 -19.26 -10.64
CA HIS A 136 -2.46 -17.87 -11.08
C HIS A 136 -2.20 -17.79 -12.59
N PRO A 137 -2.98 -17.00 -13.35
CA PRO A 137 -2.85 -16.95 -14.83
C PRO A 137 -1.45 -16.56 -15.30
N ASP A 138 -0.76 -15.73 -14.55
CA ASP A 138 0.57 -15.20 -14.90
C ASP A 138 1.70 -15.93 -14.15
N HIS A 139 1.46 -17.11 -13.54
CA HIS A 139 2.45 -17.85 -12.76
C HIS A 139 3.75 -18.09 -13.53
N ALA A 140 3.64 -18.56 -14.76
CA ALA A 140 4.81 -18.84 -15.61
C ALA A 140 5.68 -17.61 -15.89
N VAL A 141 5.06 -16.44 -16.09
CA VAL A 141 5.74 -15.16 -16.25
C VAL A 141 6.44 -14.77 -14.95
N ALA A 142 5.71 -14.87 -13.83
CA ALA A 142 6.24 -14.52 -12.51
C ALA A 142 7.47 -15.38 -12.14
N VAL A 143 7.41 -16.69 -12.35
CA VAL A 143 8.55 -17.61 -12.10
C VAL A 143 9.76 -17.29 -12.99
N ARG A 144 9.52 -16.86 -14.23
CA ARG A 144 10.60 -16.50 -15.16
C ARG A 144 11.29 -15.19 -14.81
N GLU A 145 10.54 -14.15 -14.40
CA GLU A 145 11.04 -12.78 -14.26
C GLU A 145 11.31 -12.36 -12.81
N MET A 146 10.74 -13.05 -11.84
CA MET A 146 10.87 -12.72 -10.43
C MET A 146 11.77 -13.70 -9.69
N THR A 147 12.63 -13.20 -8.81
CA THR A 147 13.45 -14.05 -7.92
C THR A 147 12.65 -14.65 -6.78
N ARG A 148 11.63 -13.95 -6.34
CA ARG A 148 10.63 -14.31 -5.31
C ARG A 148 9.37 -13.45 -5.52
N PHE A 149 8.31 -13.76 -4.79
CA PHE A 149 7.04 -13.03 -4.93
C PHE A 149 6.89 -11.96 -3.84
N CYS A 150 6.18 -10.88 -4.17
CA CYS A 150 6.09 -9.68 -3.32
C CYS A 150 5.19 -9.88 -2.08
N GLY A 151 5.19 -8.88 -1.20
CA GLY A 151 4.43 -8.90 0.05
C GLY A 151 2.95 -8.56 -0.06
N VAL A 152 2.36 -8.56 -1.25
CA VAL A 152 0.94 -8.22 -1.44
C VAL A 152 0.19 -9.41 -1.99
N VAL A 153 -0.85 -9.84 -1.30
CA VAL A 153 -1.79 -10.87 -1.70
C VAL A 153 -3.20 -10.32 -1.75
N SER A 154 -4.03 -10.83 -2.65
CA SER A 154 -5.46 -10.54 -2.66
C SER A 154 -6.26 -11.84 -2.59
N PHE A 155 -7.41 -11.79 -1.93
CA PHE A 155 -8.30 -12.95 -1.82
C PHE A 155 -9.76 -12.52 -1.80
N GLU A 156 -10.65 -13.42 -2.20
CA GLU A 156 -12.08 -13.18 -2.20
C GLU A 156 -12.78 -13.95 -1.08
N MET A 157 -13.69 -13.27 -0.41
CA MET A 157 -14.65 -13.87 0.52
C MET A 157 -15.90 -14.36 -0.23
N GLY A 158 -16.81 -15.03 0.45
CA GLY A 158 -18.07 -15.50 -0.14
C GLY A 158 -19.00 -14.37 -0.59
N SER A 159 -18.98 -13.22 0.11
CA SER A 159 -19.81 -12.05 -0.18
C SER A 159 -19.15 -10.75 0.27
N PHE A 160 -19.69 -9.61 -0.20
CA PHE A 160 -19.31 -8.28 0.29
C PHE A 160 -19.50 -8.14 1.80
N GLU A 161 -20.62 -8.61 2.33
CA GLU A 161 -20.91 -8.51 3.77
C GLU A 161 -19.94 -9.35 4.61
N GLU A 162 -19.51 -10.51 4.12
CA GLU A 162 -18.45 -11.28 4.77
C GLU A 162 -17.12 -10.55 4.74
N ALA A 163 -16.72 -10.01 3.59
CA ALA A 163 -15.49 -9.20 3.47
C ALA A 163 -15.50 -8.02 4.45
N LYS A 164 -16.61 -7.30 4.53
CA LYS A 164 -16.81 -6.19 5.45
C LYS A 164 -16.72 -6.62 6.92
N LYS A 165 -17.33 -7.76 7.29
CA LYS A 165 -17.24 -8.29 8.64
C LYS A 165 -15.81 -8.66 9.00
N VAL A 166 -15.09 -9.38 8.12
CA VAL A 166 -13.68 -9.71 8.33
C VAL A 166 -12.86 -8.46 8.63
N LEU A 167 -12.96 -7.43 7.80
CA LEU A 167 -12.23 -6.17 7.97
C LEU A 167 -12.55 -5.43 9.28
N ASN A 168 -13.77 -5.60 9.81
CA ASN A 168 -14.17 -4.98 11.06
C ASN A 168 -13.73 -5.78 12.31
N HIS A 169 -13.25 -7.02 12.14
CA HIS A 169 -12.86 -7.91 13.24
C HIS A 169 -11.35 -8.19 13.29
N VAL A 170 -10.56 -7.69 12.36
CA VAL A 170 -9.09 -7.75 12.50
C VAL A 170 -8.61 -6.86 13.64
N HIS A 171 -7.58 -7.30 14.35
CA HIS A 171 -7.03 -6.63 15.52
C HIS A 171 -5.56 -6.25 15.35
N LEU A 172 -4.77 -7.10 14.70
CA LEU A 172 -3.35 -6.88 14.39
C LEU A 172 -3.20 -6.17 13.06
N CYS A 173 -3.86 -6.71 12.02
CA CYS A 173 -3.81 -6.12 10.68
C CYS A 173 -4.46 -4.73 10.68
N ALA A 174 -3.71 -3.69 10.31
CA ALA A 174 -4.24 -2.33 10.27
C ALA A 174 -5.15 -2.13 9.05
N LEU A 175 -6.42 -1.74 9.29
CA LEU A 175 -7.35 -1.39 8.22
C LEU A 175 -6.95 -0.04 7.60
N ALA A 176 -6.13 -0.09 6.59
CA ALA A 176 -5.59 1.09 5.92
C ALA A 176 -5.23 0.80 4.46
N VAL A 177 -5.21 1.85 3.65
CA VAL A 177 -4.63 1.84 2.31
C VAL A 177 -3.10 1.90 2.40
N SER A 178 -2.40 1.67 1.30
CA SER A 178 -0.95 1.61 1.19
C SER A 178 -0.43 0.17 1.21
N LEU A 179 0.87 0.02 1.19
CA LEU A 179 1.59 -1.27 1.21
C LEU A 179 3.09 -1.03 1.46
N GLY A 180 3.80 -2.07 1.79
CA GLY A 180 5.27 -2.05 1.84
C GLY A 180 5.83 -1.41 3.10
N ASP A 181 5.03 -1.31 4.14
CA ASP A 181 5.42 -0.89 5.48
C ASP A 181 5.93 -2.08 6.32
N CYS A 182 6.44 -1.79 7.51
CA CYS A 182 6.76 -2.80 8.51
C CYS A 182 5.50 -3.47 9.07
N GLU A 183 4.37 -2.78 9.07
CA GLU A 183 3.08 -3.22 9.58
C GLU A 183 2.23 -3.85 8.49
N THR A 184 1.48 -4.89 8.86
CA THR A 184 0.52 -5.55 7.96
C THR A 184 -0.70 -4.67 7.75
N LEU A 185 -0.97 -4.33 6.48
CA LEU A 185 -2.11 -3.50 6.07
C LEU A 185 -3.14 -4.33 5.33
N ILE A 186 -4.41 -4.18 5.71
CA ILE A 186 -5.54 -4.84 5.07
C ILE A 186 -6.54 -3.81 4.58
N GLN A 187 -7.12 -4.04 3.40
CA GLN A 187 -8.12 -3.11 2.84
C GLN A 187 -9.14 -3.80 1.95
N HIS A 188 -10.26 -3.12 1.74
CA HIS A 188 -11.27 -3.43 0.74
C HIS A 188 -11.09 -2.48 -0.46
N PRO A 189 -10.51 -2.90 -1.59
CA PRO A 189 -10.20 -2.00 -2.69
C PRO A 189 -11.42 -1.26 -3.24
N ALA A 190 -12.55 -1.94 -3.41
CA ALA A 190 -13.75 -1.37 -4.01
C ALA A 190 -14.33 -0.19 -3.21
N SER A 191 -14.34 -0.25 -1.86
CA SER A 191 -14.87 0.82 -1.02
C SER A 191 -13.83 1.83 -0.52
N MET A 192 -12.54 1.58 -0.71
CA MET A 192 -11.46 2.44 -0.22
C MET A 192 -10.71 3.11 -1.36
N THR A 193 -9.83 2.40 -2.07
CA THR A 193 -8.99 2.99 -3.13
C THR A 193 -9.75 3.27 -4.42
N HIS A 194 -10.84 2.54 -4.69
CA HIS A 194 -11.68 2.68 -5.89
C HIS A 194 -13.10 3.19 -5.56
N SER A 195 -13.28 3.85 -4.43
CA SER A 195 -14.58 4.36 -3.97
C SER A 195 -15.21 5.40 -4.91
N MET A 196 -14.40 6.02 -5.77
CA MET A 196 -14.88 6.97 -6.80
C MET A 196 -15.27 6.30 -8.12
N CYS A 197 -15.00 5.00 -8.29
CA CYS A 197 -15.36 4.25 -9.49
C CYS A 197 -16.79 3.73 -9.38
N THR A 198 -17.47 3.65 -10.53
CA THR A 198 -18.79 3.01 -10.61
C THR A 198 -18.64 1.48 -10.50
N LYS A 199 -19.74 0.79 -10.24
CA LYS A 199 -19.72 -0.69 -10.16
C LYS A 199 -19.28 -1.29 -11.51
N GLU A 200 -19.74 -0.72 -12.60
CA GLU A 200 -19.41 -1.15 -13.96
C GLU A 200 -17.91 -0.97 -14.25
N GLU A 201 -17.30 0.12 -13.80
CA GLU A 201 -15.85 0.36 -13.92
C GLU A 201 -15.04 -0.62 -13.07
N ILE A 202 -15.49 -0.93 -11.86
CA ILE A 202 -14.86 -1.91 -10.97
C ILE A 202 -14.91 -3.31 -11.61
N GLU A 203 -16.06 -3.73 -12.12
CA GLU A 203 -16.25 -5.01 -12.79
C GLU A 203 -15.43 -5.10 -14.09
N ALA A 204 -15.42 -4.04 -14.90
CA ALA A 204 -14.61 -3.97 -16.12
C ALA A 204 -13.11 -4.04 -15.84
N ALA A 205 -12.65 -3.51 -14.70
CA ALA A 205 -11.27 -3.64 -14.23
C ALA A 205 -10.95 -5.04 -13.66
N GLY A 206 -11.96 -5.94 -13.55
CA GLY A 206 -11.82 -7.29 -13.06
C GLY A 206 -11.69 -7.39 -11.54
N TYR A 207 -12.19 -6.40 -10.81
CA TYR A 207 -12.29 -6.44 -9.35
C TYR A 207 -13.68 -6.91 -8.95
N SER A 208 -13.71 -7.67 -7.84
CA SER A 208 -14.95 -8.06 -7.17
C SER A 208 -15.13 -7.20 -5.91
N ASP A 209 -16.38 -6.90 -5.56
CA ASP A 209 -16.73 -6.26 -4.28
C ASP A 209 -16.52 -7.19 -3.06
N ARG A 210 -16.10 -8.43 -3.31
CA ARG A 210 -15.72 -9.42 -2.28
C ARG A 210 -14.22 -9.48 -2.03
N LEU A 211 -13.44 -8.70 -2.81
CA LEU A 211 -11.98 -8.75 -2.80
C LEU A 211 -11.42 -8.01 -1.58
N ILE A 212 -10.54 -8.69 -0.86
CA ILE A 212 -9.69 -8.11 0.17
C ILE A 212 -8.25 -8.10 -0.33
N ARG A 213 -7.51 -7.02 -0.09
CA ARG A 213 -6.08 -6.93 -0.33
C ARG A 213 -5.34 -6.87 0.99
N LEU A 214 -4.34 -7.71 1.16
CA LEU A 214 -3.43 -7.76 2.29
C LEU A 214 -2.02 -7.42 1.83
N ALA A 215 -1.39 -6.45 2.48
CA ALA A 215 0.04 -6.14 2.35
C ALA A 215 0.71 -6.60 3.63
N VAL A 216 1.44 -7.71 3.55
CA VAL A 216 2.04 -8.37 4.71
C VAL A 216 3.27 -7.61 5.17
N GLY A 217 3.38 -7.39 6.47
CA GLY A 217 4.47 -6.70 7.15
C GLY A 217 5.53 -7.65 7.74
N LEU A 218 6.13 -7.19 8.82
CA LEU A 218 7.25 -7.85 9.49
C LEU A 218 6.84 -8.54 10.80
N GLU A 219 5.57 -8.53 11.16
CA GLU A 219 5.04 -9.22 12.32
C GLU A 219 5.26 -10.73 12.17
N ASP A 220 5.14 -11.46 13.27
CA ASP A 220 5.16 -12.92 13.19
C ASP A 220 4.01 -13.40 12.28
N PRO A 221 4.30 -14.18 11.23
CA PRO A 221 3.26 -14.64 10.32
C PRO A 221 2.19 -15.51 11.00
N ASP A 222 2.51 -16.19 12.09
CA ASP A 222 1.54 -16.99 12.85
C ASP A 222 0.55 -16.07 13.60
N ASP A 223 0.98 -14.89 14.05
CA ASP A 223 0.10 -13.88 14.65
C ASP A 223 -0.82 -13.25 13.59
N ILE A 224 -0.29 -12.98 12.38
CA ILE A 224 -1.11 -12.48 11.25
C ILE A 224 -2.18 -13.53 10.88
N ILE A 225 -1.80 -14.80 10.81
CA ILE A 225 -2.71 -15.92 10.51
C ILE A 225 -3.77 -16.06 11.61
N ALA A 226 -3.38 -15.97 12.88
CA ALA A 226 -4.31 -16.04 14.00
C ALA A 226 -5.33 -14.89 13.97
N ASP A 227 -4.89 -13.67 13.61
CA ASP A 227 -5.78 -12.51 13.46
C ASP A 227 -6.78 -12.70 12.32
N LEU A 228 -6.33 -13.18 11.17
CA LEU A 228 -7.21 -13.49 10.04
C LEU A 228 -8.19 -14.63 10.38
N GLN A 229 -7.73 -15.70 11.04
CA GLN A 229 -8.57 -16.85 11.40
C GLN A 229 -9.72 -16.43 12.33
N GLN A 230 -9.41 -15.66 13.40
CA GLN A 230 -10.45 -15.20 14.32
C GLN A 230 -11.43 -14.23 13.62
N ALA A 231 -10.95 -13.39 12.69
CA ALA A 231 -11.81 -12.50 11.92
C ALA A 231 -12.73 -13.26 10.95
N PHE A 232 -12.25 -14.35 10.33
CA PHE A 232 -13.06 -15.23 9.50
C PHE A 232 -14.15 -15.94 10.32
N GLU A 233 -13.83 -16.44 11.51
CA GLU A 233 -14.77 -17.08 12.41
C GLU A 233 -15.85 -16.11 12.91
N ALA A 234 -15.46 -14.90 13.28
CA ALA A 234 -16.37 -13.83 13.68
C ALA A 234 -17.32 -13.43 12.54
N ALA A 235 -16.83 -13.40 11.29
CA ALA A 235 -17.66 -13.08 10.12
C ALA A 235 -18.77 -14.11 9.84
N GLN A 236 -18.57 -15.37 10.21
CA GLN A 236 -19.55 -16.44 10.05
C GLN A 236 -20.62 -16.46 11.16
N ASN A 237 -20.32 -15.90 12.34
CA ASN A 237 -21.27 -15.86 13.44
C ASN A 237 -22.33 -14.77 13.18
N LEU A 238 -23.54 -15.19 12.82
CA LEU A 238 -24.66 -14.35 12.39
C LEU A 238 -25.24 -13.42 13.49
N THR A 239 -24.77 -13.53 14.74
CA THR A 239 -25.40 -12.89 15.91
C THR A 239 -24.77 -11.57 16.35
N ASP A 240 -23.62 -11.18 15.81
CA ASP A 240 -23.01 -9.90 16.18
C ASP A 240 -23.59 -8.74 15.37
N PRO A 241 -24.25 -7.76 16.01
CA PRO A 241 -24.64 -6.55 15.32
C PRO A 241 -23.36 -5.81 14.90
N VAL A 242 -23.12 -5.76 13.60
CA VAL A 242 -22.03 -4.97 13.00
C VAL A 242 -22.04 -3.58 13.62
N LYS A 243 -21.07 -3.26 14.46
CA LYS A 243 -20.87 -1.90 14.91
C LYS A 243 -20.65 -1.05 13.65
N LYS A 244 -21.60 -0.17 13.35
CA LYS A 244 -21.59 0.79 12.25
C LYS A 244 -20.39 1.73 12.37
N GLN A 245 -19.18 1.33 12.01
CA GLN A 245 -18.02 2.17 12.26
C GLN A 245 -17.17 2.51 11.02
N VAL A 246 -17.38 1.88 9.88
CA VAL A 246 -16.46 2.04 8.73
C VAL A 246 -17.10 2.62 7.46
N CYS A 247 -18.42 2.51 7.25
CA CYS A 247 -19.04 2.94 5.99
C CYS A 247 -19.76 4.30 5.99
N ASP A 248 -19.99 4.93 7.16
CA ASP A 248 -20.72 6.21 7.25
C ASP A 248 -19.81 7.44 7.47
N ARG A 249 -18.51 7.29 7.36
CA ARG A 249 -17.60 8.43 7.41
C ARG A 249 -17.24 8.86 5.99
N GLU A 250 -17.54 10.10 5.66
CA GLU A 250 -16.96 10.82 4.54
C GLU A 250 -15.43 10.60 4.50
N PRO A 251 -14.78 10.59 3.32
CA PRO A 251 -13.36 10.34 3.23
C PRO A 251 -12.59 11.45 3.94
N VAL A 252 -12.30 11.23 5.20
CA VAL A 252 -11.36 12.05 5.95
C VAL A 252 -9.99 11.56 5.59
N PHE A 253 -9.20 12.41 4.96
CA PHE A 253 -7.77 12.18 4.74
C PHE A 253 -7.09 12.04 6.11
N TYR A 254 -6.85 10.82 6.56
CA TYR A 254 -5.99 10.57 7.70
C TYR A 254 -4.54 10.67 7.25
N PHE A 255 -3.89 11.76 7.59
CA PHE A 255 -2.44 11.73 7.77
C PHE A 255 -2.17 10.81 8.96
N LEU A 256 -1.63 9.62 8.69
CA LEU A 256 -1.15 8.73 9.74
C LEU A 256 0.09 9.38 10.37
N ILE A 257 -0.13 10.12 11.45
CA ILE A 257 0.96 10.40 12.39
C ILE A 257 1.10 9.11 13.20
N CYS A 258 2.19 8.39 13.00
CA CYS A 258 2.56 7.24 13.80
C CYS A 258 2.70 7.68 15.27
N SER A 259 1.68 7.47 16.09
CA SER A 259 1.79 7.62 17.53
C SER A 259 2.23 6.30 18.11
N CYS A 260 3.52 6.19 18.47
CA CYS A 260 4.00 5.17 19.41
C CYS A 260 3.06 5.13 20.62
N ARG A 261 2.38 4.01 20.84
CA ARG A 261 1.56 3.77 22.02
C ARG A 261 2.44 3.66 23.26
N HIS A 262 2.83 4.80 23.82
CA HIS A 262 3.08 4.88 25.25
C HIS A 262 1.81 5.44 25.89
N ARG A 263 1.18 4.64 26.77
CA ARG A 263 0.07 5.06 27.62
C ARG A 263 0.52 6.24 28.47
N VAL A 264 0.25 7.45 27.99
CA VAL A 264 0.17 8.63 28.85
C VAL A 264 -1.30 9.08 28.80
N ARG A 265 -2.02 8.83 29.88
CA ARG A 265 -3.36 9.41 30.07
C ARG A 265 -3.23 10.93 30.11
N PRO A 266 -3.87 11.70 29.23
CA PRO A 266 -4.00 13.14 29.47
C PRO A 266 -5.13 13.34 30.48
N GLN A 267 -4.77 13.73 31.70
CA GLN A 267 -5.70 14.43 32.57
C GLN A 267 -5.78 15.87 32.09
N TRP A 268 -6.78 16.19 31.29
CA TRP A 268 -7.20 17.57 31.09
C TRP A 268 -8.65 17.71 31.57
N THR A 269 -8.82 18.16 32.80
CA THR A 269 -10.07 18.68 33.33
C THR A 269 -10.25 20.09 32.79
N LEU A 270 -11.21 20.29 31.89
CA LEU A 270 -11.70 21.60 31.52
C LEU A 270 -12.60 22.12 32.67
N HIS A 271 -12.13 23.13 33.40
CA HIS A 271 -12.99 23.96 34.26
C HIS A 271 -13.84 24.91 33.39
N PRO A 272 -15.14 25.00 33.61
CA PRO A 272 -15.98 26.00 32.94
C PRO A 272 -15.70 27.36 33.54
N GLN A 273 -15.16 28.30 32.77
CA GLN A 273 -15.14 29.71 33.17
C GLN A 273 -16.46 30.37 32.82
N THR A 274 -17.11 30.85 33.86
CA THR A 274 -18.30 31.67 33.88
C THR A 274 -18.08 33.00 33.14
N ARG A 275 -19.06 33.33 32.29
CA ARG A 275 -19.21 34.67 31.70
C ARG A 275 -19.27 35.75 32.79
N ARG A 276 -18.44 36.79 32.67
CA ARG A 276 -18.71 38.13 33.23
C ARG A 276 -18.66 39.17 32.12
N THR A 277 -19.77 39.83 31.97
CA THR A 277 -20.00 41.06 31.20
C THR A 277 -19.28 42.25 31.83
N GLY A 278 -18.74 43.16 31.00
CA GLY A 278 -18.30 44.47 31.48
C GLY A 278 -17.44 45.21 30.46
N SER A 279 -18.07 46.05 29.69
CA SER A 279 -17.76 47.39 29.14
C SER A 279 -16.31 47.92 29.18
N GLY A 280 -15.86 48.46 28.05
CA GLY A 280 -15.17 49.75 28.05
C GLY A 280 -13.83 49.84 27.32
N PHE A 281 -13.83 50.44 26.11
CA PHE A 281 -12.89 51.44 25.60
C PHE A 281 -11.36 51.21 25.69
N GLN A 282 -10.61 51.17 24.63
CA GLN A 282 -9.93 52.25 23.87
C GLN A 282 -8.90 51.70 22.88
N ARG A 283 -8.91 52.28 21.70
CA ARG A 283 -7.86 52.18 20.66
C ARG A 283 -6.55 52.80 21.15
N ARG A 284 -5.41 52.17 20.83
CA ARG A 284 -4.20 52.88 20.42
C ARG A 284 -3.38 52.06 19.41
N SER A 285 -3.22 52.66 18.26
CA SER A 285 -2.24 52.33 17.23
C SER A 285 -0.82 52.59 17.73
N TYR A 286 0.14 51.72 17.38
CA TYR A 286 1.49 52.14 17.04
C TYR A 286 2.11 51.21 16.02
N MET A 287 2.48 51.78 14.87
CA MET A 287 3.45 51.24 13.92
C MET A 287 4.86 51.23 14.55
N ARG A 288 5.58 50.19 14.36
CA ARG A 288 6.92 50.16 13.69
C ARG A 288 7.27 48.72 13.39
#